data_58821252e408f1207cbda23c31ecff2d
#
_entry.id   58821252e408f1207cbda23c31ecff2d
#
_cell.length_a   1.000
_cell.length_b   1.000
_cell.length_c   1.000
_cell.angle_alpha   90.00
_cell.angle_beta   90.00
_cell.angle_gamma   90.00
#
_symmetry.space_group_name_H-M   'P 1'
#
loop_
_entity.id
_entity.type
_entity.pdbx_description
1 polymer ?
#
loop_
_entity_poly.entity_id
_entity_poly.type
_entity_poly.pdbx_seq_one_letter_code
_entity_poly.pdbx_strand_id
1 'polypeptide(L)'
;MFLKSIFILIVLANSIVFAQKPIDFITLDPGHFHAALVQNKMYENVNPKVNVYAPSGQDLQDHLKRINSYNTRSKNPTEWQEKVYEGNDFFEKMLVESKGATAKNSVLILAGNNLKKTEYILKAAESGLNILADKPMCIDSKGYELLKKAFVTAQKNNVLLYDIMTERSEITTVLQKELTQIPGIFGKLEKGTAENPAISIESVHYFYKYVSGSPLIRPTWFMDVSQQGEGIADVMVHLVDLAQWSAFSNVSLSSKDIKNITAKRWPTPIALSQFSLITGKKQFPDFLKKDLKNDTTINVFANGEINYSLRGIHTKLRALWNYSTPEGGDTHYSVMRGTKANVEIRQGKAEKYIPQLYIKPINISEKELIQGFENLKHKYPGIELIKKNTEWLVEIPSIYRTGHEAHFGEVMDRFLQFQAKNQLPEWEVPNMLLKYFITTKALKLAKTSS
;
A
#
# COMPACT_ATOMS: atom_id res chain seq x y z
N MET A 1 77.08 12.77 1.93
CA MET A 1 75.73 13.35 1.87
C MET A 1 74.92 12.62 0.81
N PHE A 2 74.21 11.53 1.22
CA PHE A 2 73.45 10.65 0.29
C PHE A 2 71.98 11.01 0.34
N LEU A 3 71.47 11.55 -0.78
CA LEU A 3 70.01 11.74 -0.99
C LEU A 3 69.40 10.38 -1.30
N LYS A 4 68.50 9.91 -0.45
CA LYS A 4 67.59 8.76 -0.74
C LYS A 4 66.32 9.30 -1.39
N SER A 5 66.18 9.04 -2.69
CA SER A 5 64.94 9.29 -3.42
C SER A 5 63.92 8.22 -3.06
N ILE A 6 62.79 8.59 -2.46
CA ILE A 6 61.67 7.72 -2.20
C ILE A 6 60.73 7.78 -3.42
N PHE A 7 60.63 6.67 -4.19
CA PHE A 7 59.65 6.51 -5.24
C PHE A 7 58.33 6.05 -4.58
N ILE A 8 57.30 6.93 -4.60
CA ILE A 8 55.95 6.60 -4.21
C ILE A 8 55.28 5.98 -5.44
N LEU A 9 55.06 4.69 -5.41
CA LEU A 9 54.27 3.95 -6.41
C LEU A 9 52.76 4.19 -6.14
N ILE A 10 52.11 5.09 -6.89
CA ILE A 10 50.67 5.25 -6.84
C ILE A 10 50.05 4.11 -7.62
N VAL A 11 49.51 3.11 -6.92
CA VAL A 11 48.68 2.07 -7.52
C VAL A 11 47.28 2.67 -7.74
N LEU A 12 46.98 3.06 -8.95
CA LEU A 12 45.62 3.39 -9.40
C LEU A 12 44.82 2.08 -9.43
N ALA A 13 44.05 1.82 -8.37
CA ALA A 13 43.04 0.77 -8.37
C ALA A 13 41.89 1.23 -9.30
N ASN A 14 41.93 0.79 -10.54
CA ASN A 14 40.78 0.86 -11.44
C ASN A 14 39.67 -0.03 -10.88
N SER A 15 38.74 0.55 -10.15
CA SER A 15 37.48 -0.13 -9.80
C SER A 15 36.72 -0.35 -11.11
N ILE A 16 36.73 -1.57 -11.62
CA ILE A 16 35.86 -1.98 -12.72
C ILE A 16 34.46 -1.96 -12.15
N VAL A 17 33.75 -0.86 -12.37
CA VAL A 17 32.29 -0.79 -12.15
C VAL A 17 31.67 -1.69 -13.22
N PHE A 18 31.36 -2.94 -12.87
CA PHE A 18 30.50 -3.75 -13.71
C PHE A 18 29.16 -3.04 -13.78
N ALA A 19 28.82 -2.53 -14.97
CA ALA A 19 27.50 -1.98 -15.22
C ALA A 19 26.46 -3.05 -14.90
N GLN A 20 25.67 -2.82 -13.88
CA GLN A 20 24.61 -3.75 -13.48
C GLN A 20 23.63 -3.86 -14.67
N LYS A 21 23.25 -5.08 -15.07
CA LYS A 21 22.25 -5.27 -16.13
C LYS A 21 20.96 -4.53 -15.76
N PRO A 22 20.34 -3.80 -16.69
CA PRO A 22 19.05 -3.17 -16.43
C PRO A 22 18.02 -4.21 -15.97
N ILE A 23 17.19 -3.84 -15.04
CA ILE A 23 16.11 -4.67 -14.48
C ILE A 23 14.97 -4.72 -15.49
N ASP A 24 14.44 -5.91 -15.75
CA ASP A 24 13.29 -6.12 -16.62
C ASP A 24 11.98 -6.11 -15.82
N PHE A 25 11.00 -5.32 -16.22
CA PHE A 25 9.66 -5.36 -15.65
C PHE A 25 8.80 -6.38 -16.39
N ILE A 26 8.02 -7.11 -15.62
CA ILE A 26 7.00 -8.04 -16.08
C ILE A 26 5.68 -7.62 -15.40
N THR A 27 4.66 -7.30 -16.18
CA THR A 27 3.32 -7.01 -15.68
C THR A 27 2.42 -8.21 -15.95
N LEU A 28 1.79 -8.74 -14.89
CA LEU A 28 0.92 -9.90 -14.98
C LEU A 28 -0.51 -9.52 -14.56
N ASP A 29 -1.48 -9.83 -15.43
CA ASP A 29 -2.93 -9.67 -15.18
C ASP A 29 -3.30 -8.28 -14.63
N PRO A 30 -3.03 -7.18 -15.37
CA PRO A 30 -3.13 -5.80 -14.88
C PRO A 30 -4.57 -5.29 -14.84
N GLY A 31 -5.45 -5.96 -14.08
CA GLY A 31 -6.87 -5.59 -13.97
C GLY A 31 -7.17 -4.40 -13.06
N HIS A 32 -6.21 -3.94 -12.25
CA HIS A 32 -6.33 -2.75 -11.43
C HIS A 32 -5.43 -1.64 -11.96
N PHE A 33 -5.92 -0.39 -11.96
CA PHE A 33 -5.15 0.75 -12.49
C PHE A 33 -3.81 0.98 -11.79
N HIS A 34 -3.61 0.42 -10.60
CA HIS A 34 -2.36 0.45 -9.86
C HIS A 34 -1.19 -0.17 -10.64
N ALA A 35 -1.44 -1.16 -11.51
CA ALA A 35 -0.39 -1.73 -12.34
C ALA A 35 0.32 -0.67 -13.17
N ALA A 36 -0.44 0.21 -13.81
CA ALA A 36 0.11 1.30 -14.60
C ALA A 36 0.76 2.39 -13.75
N LEU A 37 0.29 2.62 -12.50
CA LEU A 37 0.88 3.64 -11.63
C LEU A 37 2.33 3.34 -11.23
N VAL A 38 2.74 2.08 -11.23
CA VAL A 38 4.14 1.70 -11.04
C VAL A 38 5.02 2.24 -12.19
N GLN A 39 4.45 2.39 -13.38
CA GLN A 39 5.11 2.90 -14.57
C GLN A 39 4.82 4.40 -14.84
N ASN A 40 4.36 5.15 -13.83
CA ASN A 40 4.05 6.58 -14.01
C ASN A 40 5.30 7.47 -14.21
N LYS A 41 6.50 6.91 -14.03
CA LYS A 41 7.80 7.55 -14.30
C LYS A 41 8.79 6.53 -14.85
N MET A 42 9.90 7.01 -15.39
CA MET A 42 11.05 6.16 -15.73
C MET A 42 11.94 5.92 -14.51
N TYR A 43 12.69 4.82 -14.50
CA TYR A 43 13.67 4.45 -13.47
C TYR A 43 15.03 4.23 -14.10
N GLU A 44 16.09 4.72 -13.47
CA GLU A 44 17.44 4.78 -14.05
C GLU A 44 17.97 3.42 -14.52
N ASN A 45 17.80 2.37 -13.73
CA ASN A 45 18.33 1.03 -14.00
C ASN A 45 17.26 0.03 -14.46
N VAL A 46 16.19 0.50 -15.07
CA VAL A 46 15.09 -0.33 -15.56
C VAL A 46 15.01 -0.25 -17.09
N ASN A 47 14.88 -1.41 -17.72
CA ASN A 47 14.68 -1.50 -19.17
C ASN A 47 13.33 -0.83 -19.53
N PRO A 48 13.28 0.09 -20.50
CA PRO A 48 12.01 0.68 -20.94
C PRO A 48 11.04 -0.32 -21.57
N LYS A 49 11.53 -1.49 -21.99
CA LYS A 49 10.70 -2.57 -22.54
C LYS A 49 10.13 -3.43 -21.43
N VAL A 50 8.80 -3.46 -21.32
CA VAL A 50 8.04 -4.21 -20.32
C VAL A 50 7.31 -5.38 -20.95
N ASN A 51 7.43 -6.58 -20.40
CA ASN A 51 6.67 -7.73 -20.87
C ASN A 51 5.32 -7.79 -20.11
N VAL A 52 4.22 -7.75 -20.85
CA VAL A 52 2.86 -7.81 -20.29
C VAL A 52 2.22 -9.14 -20.64
N TYR A 53 1.76 -9.88 -19.65
CA TYR A 53 1.05 -11.14 -19.83
C TYR A 53 -0.34 -11.03 -19.22
N ALA A 54 -1.37 -11.19 -20.03
CA ALA A 54 -2.75 -10.99 -19.60
C ALA A 54 -3.75 -11.82 -20.42
N PRO A 55 -4.94 -12.11 -19.87
CA PRO A 55 -6.05 -12.57 -20.67
C PRO A 55 -6.54 -11.43 -21.57
N SER A 56 -7.23 -11.79 -22.66
CA SER A 56 -7.94 -10.82 -23.50
C SER A 56 -9.03 -10.11 -22.71
N GLY A 57 -9.15 -8.81 -22.85
CA GLY A 57 -10.25 -8.08 -22.22
C GLY A 57 -10.00 -6.59 -21.97
N GLN A 58 -11.02 -5.97 -21.37
CA GLN A 58 -11.02 -4.54 -21.09
C GLN A 58 -9.90 -4.13 -20.12
N ASP A 59 -9.61 -4.95 -19.13
CA ASP A 59 -8.59 -4.68 -18.11
C ASP A 59 -7.20 -4.45 -18.74
N LEU A 60 -6.81 -5.31 -19.70
CA LEU A 60 -5.57 -5.14 -20.47
C LEU A 60 -5.60 -3.86 -21.31
N GLN A 61 -6.70 -3.58 -22.00
CA GLN A 61 -6.82 -2.38 -22.85
C GLN A 61 -6.74 -1.09 -22.01
N ASP A 62 -7.35 -1.08 -20.83
CA ASP A 62 -7.29 0.04 -19.90
C ASP A 62 -5.87 0.27 -19.37
N HIS A 63 -5.14 -0.82 -19.09
CA HIS A 63 -3.73 -0.73 -18.73
C HIS A 63 -2.90 -0.09 -19.83
N LEU A 64 -2.96 -0.62 -21.05
CA LEU A 64 -2.20 -0.11 -22.20
C LEU A 64 -2.54 1.36 -22.52
N LYS A 65 -3.82 1.73 -22.41
CA LYS A 65 -4.26 3.12 -22.58
C LYS A 65 -3.62 4.05 -21.55
N ARG A 66 -3.50 3.62 -20.29
CA ARG A 66 -2.84 4.42 -19.22
C ARG A 66 -1.36 4.58 -19.50
N ILE A 67 -0.64 3.51 -19.86
CA ILE A 67 0.77 3.59 -20.23
C ILE A 67 0.97 4.56 -21.41
N ASN A 68 0.15 4.44 -22.45
CA ASN A 68 0.20 5.39 -23.57
C ASN A 68 -0.05 6.84 -23.11
N SER A 69 -0.96 7.07 -22.17
CA SER A 69 -1.20 8.42 -21.64
C SER A 69 0.01 8.98 -20.89
N TYR A 70 0.80 8.14 -20.21
CA TYR A 70 2.06 8.57 -19.59
C TYR A 70 3.14 8.88 -20.62
N ASN A 71 3.24 8.08 -21.69
CA ASN A 71 4.19 8.30 -22.76
C ASN A 71 3.90 9.58 -23.57
N THR A 72 2.63 9.97 -23.70
CA THR A 72 2.21 11.09 -24.55
C THR A 72 1.88 12.39 -23.82
N ARG A 73 1.92 12.38 -22.46
CA ARG A 73 1.64 13.60 -21.68
C ARG A 73 2.71 14.67 -21.91
N SER A 74 2.31 15.93 -21.88
CA SER A 74 3.19 17.06 -22.14
C SER A 74 4.23 17.31 -21.03
N LYS A 75 3.93 16.91 -19.79
CA LYS A 75 4.81 17.11 -18.63
C LYS A 75 5.38 15.79 -18.16
N ASN A 76 6.70 15.66 -18.14
CA ASN A 76 7.43 14.44 -17.74
C ASN A 76 6.92 13.17 -18.47
N PRO A 77 6.93 13.12 -19.82
CA PRO A 77 6.54 11.93 -20.56
C PRO A 77 7.44 10.76 -20.19
N THR A 78 6.88 9.55 -20.31
CA THR A 78 7.64 8.29 -20.18
C THR A 78 7.92 7.71 -21.57
N GLU A 79 8.74 6.64 -21.64
CA GLU A 79 9.14 5.97 -22.88
C GLU A 79 8.95 4.46 -22.79
N TRP A 80 7.92 4.01 -22.06
CA TRP A 80 7.64 2.59 -21.88
C TRP A 80 7.21 1.92 -23.18
N GLN A 81 7.70 0.71 -23.42
CA GLN A 81 7.44 -0.10 -24.60
C GLN A 81 6.83 -1.43 -24.15
N GLU A 82 5.51 -1.54 -24.23
CA GLU A 82 4.79 -2.73 -23.81
C GLU A 82 4.89 -3.85 -24.86
N LYS A 83 5.55 -4.96 -24.51
CA LYS A 83 5.51 -6.21 -25.27
C LYS A 83 4.42 -7.10 -24.70
N VAL A 84 3.26 -7.11 -25.35
CA VAL A 84 2.06 -7.79 -24.87
C VAL A 84 2.02 -9.23 -25.37
N TYR A 85 1.76 -10.16 -24.45
CA TYR A 85 1.26 -11.49 -24.71
C TYR A 85 -0.18 -11.60 -24.18
N GLU A 86 -1.13 -11.79 -25.10
CA GLU A 86 -2.56 -11.89 -24.82
C GLU A 86 -3.05 -13.30 -25.12
N GLY A 87 -3.52 -14.03 -24.11
CA GLY A 87 -3.97 -15.40 -24.27
C GLY A 87 -4.45 -16.04 -22.96
N ASN A 88 -5.17 -17.15 -23.06
CA ASN A 88 -5.68 -17.86 -21.88
C ASN A 88 -4.58 -18.55 -21.06
N ASP A 89 -3.45 -18.82 -21.67
CA ASP A 89 -2.26 -19.44 -21.08
C ASP A 89 -1.19 -18.39 -20.67
N PHE A 90 -1.60 -17.13 -20.53
CA PHE A 90 -0.71 -15.99 -20.26
C PHE A 90 0.20 -16.23 -19.04
N PHE A 91 -0.30 -16.89 -18.02
CA PHE A 91 0.46 -17.14 -16.80
C PHE A 91 1.53 -18.22 -17.01
N GLU A 92 1.16 -19.34 -17.61
CA GLU A 92 2.06 -20.43 -17.95
C GLU A 92 3.14 -19.95 -18.92
N LYS A 93 2.77 -19.13 -19.89
CA LYS A 93 3.68 -18.49 -20.85
C LYS A 93 4.69 -17.61 -20.12
N MET A 94 4.24 -16.75 -19.22
CA MET A 94 5.10 -15.92 -18.39
C MET A 94 6.10 -16.78 -17.59
N LEU A 95 5.64 -17.86 -16.93
CA LEU A 95 6.51 -18.75 -16.16
C LEU A 95 7.56 -19.45 -17.03
N VAL A 96 7.22 -19.81 -18.27
CA VAL A 96 8.17 -20.46 -19.20
C VAL A 96 9.23 -19.46 -19.67
N GLU A 97 8.84 -18.24 -20.02
CA GLU A 97 9.74 -17.21 -20.55
C GLU A 97 10.61 -16.54 -19.49
N SER A 98 10.16 -16.58 -18.21
CA SER A 98 10.84 -15.93 -17.08
C SER A 98 11.59 -16.96 -16.21
N LYS A 99 12.58 -17.66 -16.78
CA LYS A 99 13.37 -18.67 -16.07
C LYS A 99 14.86 -18.33 -15.96
N GLY A 100 15.52 -18.89 -14.97
CA GLY A 100 16.96 -18.83 -14.81
C GLY A 100 17.50 -17.42 -14.52
N ALA A 101 18.54 -17.01 -15.25
CA ALA A 101 19.18 -15.71 -15.05
C ALA A 101 18.23 -14.52 -15.35
N THR A 102 17.29 -14.69 -16.29
CA THR A 102 16.26 -13.69 -16.61
C THR A 102 15.37 -13.42 -15.40
N ALA A 103 14.89 -14.48 -14.73
CA ALA A 103 14.03 -14.34 -13.55
C ALA A 103 14.67 -13.50 -12.44
N LYS A 104 15.93 -13.75 -12.10
CA LYS A 104 16.64 -13.03 -11.03
C LYS A 104 16.79 -11.52 -11.28
N ASN A 105 16.88 -11.11 -12.55
CA ASN A 105 17.01 -9.70 -12.92
C ASN A 105 15.67 -9.06 -13.26
N SER A 106 14.56 -9.76 -13.05
CA SER A 106 13.22 -9.25 -13.32
C SER A 106 12.45 -8.93 -12.05
N VAL A 107 11.52 -7.98 -12.18
CA VAL A 107 10.51 -7.66 -11.18
C VAL A 107 9.14 -7.95 -11.76
N LEU A 108 8.43 -8.89 -11.16
CA LEU A 108 7.04 -9.17 -11.47
C LEU A 108 6.14 -8.20 -10.73
N ILE A 109 5.36 -7.43 -11.48
CA ILE A 109 4.37 -6.47 -10.98
C ILE A 109 2.99 -7.13 -11.05
N LEU A 110 2.33 -7.25 -9.90
CA LEU A 110 1.00 -7.86 -9.76
C LEU A 110 0.02 -6.83 -9.19
N ALA A 111 -0.88 -6.29 -10.01
CA ALA A 111 -1.94 -5.38 -9.59
C ALA A 111 -3.20 -5.61 -10.42
N GLY A 112 -4.00 -6.57 -10.03
CA GLY A 112 -5.21 -6.96 -10.73
C GLY A 112 -6.21 -7.67 -9.83
N ASN A 113 -6.98 -8.56 -10.42
CA ASN A 113 -7.95 -9.40 -9.73
C ASN A 113 -7.27 -10.23 -8.61
N ASN A 114 -7.87 -10.25 -7.43
CA ASN A 114 -7.25 -10.87 -6.25
C ASN A 114 -7.56 -12.38 -6.12
N LEU A 115 -8.48 -12.92 -6.92
CA LEU A 115 -8.93 -14.31 -6.81
C LEU A 115 -7.78 -15.32 -6.93
N LYS A 116 -6.90 -15.12 -7.91
CA LYS A 116 -5.74 -16.00 -8.17
C LYS A 116 -4.40 -15.37 -7.76
N LYS A 117 -4.40 -14.12 -7.31
CA LYS A 117 -3.15 -13.38 -7.03
C LYS A 117 -2.18 -14.13 -6.13
N THR A 118 -2.66 -14.74 -5.05
CA THR A 118 -1.78 -15.47 -4.13
C THR A 118 -1.15 -16.72 -4.76
N GLU A 119 -1.87 -17.39 -5.68
CA GLU A 119 -1.34 -18.51 -6.45
C GLU A 119 -0.27 -18.03 -7.43
N TYR A 120 -0.49 -16.90 -8.10
CA TYR A 120 0.51 -16.26 -8.97
C TYR A 120 1.77 -15.90 -8.19
N ILE A 121 1.63 -15.31 -6.99
CA ILE A 121 2.75 -14.96 -6.12
C ILE A 121 3.57 -16.21 -5.75
N LEU A 122 2.93 -17.30 -5.34
CA LEU A 122 3.63 -18.53 -4.97
C LEU A 122 4.40 -19.12 -6.15
N LYS A 123 3.74 -19.24 -7.31
CA LYS A 123 4.37 -19.82 -8.52
C LYS A 123 5.50 -18.96 -9.08
N ALA A 124 5.36 -17.64 -9.00
CA ALA A 124 6.42 -16.71 -9.38
C ALA A 124 7.63 -16.83 -8.43
N ALA A 125 7.41 -16.96 -7.12
CA ALA A 125 8.47 -17.22 -6.16
C ALA A 125 9.16 -18.57 -6.40
N GLU A 126 8.39 -19.63 -6.77
CA GLU A 126 8.93 -20.94 -7.18
C GLU A 126 9.83 -20.83 -8.43
N SER A 127 9.49 -19.91 -9.34
CA SER A 127 10.26 -19.65 -10.57
C SER A 127 11.47 -18.73 -10.37
N GLY A 128 11.68 -18.21 -9.16
CA GLY A 128 12.83 -17.35 -8.83
C GLY A 128 12.68 -15.89 -9.28
N LEU A 129 11.44 -15.38 -9.40
CA LEU A 129 11.16 -13.98 -9.71
C LEU A 129 11.13 -13.12 -8.45
N ASN A 130 11.66 -11.90 -8.53
CA ASN A 130 11.36 -10.86 -7.55
C ASN A 130 9.95 -10.34 -7.79
N ILE A 131 9.18 -10.13 -6.73
CA ILE A 131 7.75 -9.86 -6.81
C ILE A 131 7.41 -8.58 -6.06
N LEU A 132 6.79 -7.64 -6.76
CA LEU A 132 6.13 -6.47 -6.19
C LEU A 132 4.62 -6.60 -6.43
N ALA A 133 3.87 -6.97 -5.38
CA ALA A 133 2.46 -7.24 -5.47
C ALA A 133 1.62 -6.12 -4.86
N ASP A 134 0.59 -5.67 -5.57
CA ASP A 134 -0.38 -4.75 -4.99
C ASP A 134 -1.20 -5.43 -3.88
N LYS A 135 -1.56 -4.64 -2.90
CA LYS A 135 -2.47 -5.08 -1.83
C LYS A 135 -3.89 -5.39 -2.37
N PRO A 136 -4.62 -6.32 -1.76
CA PRO A 136 -4.13 -7.34 -0.83
C PRO A 136 -3.41 -8.47 -1.57
N MET A 137 -2.36 -9.02 -0.97
CA MET A 137 -1.70 -10.22 -1.52
C MET A 137 -2.53 -11.49 -1.31
N CYS A 138 -3.45 -11.49 -0.32
CA CYS A 138 -4.45 -12.53 -0.12
C CYS A 138 -5.72 -11.95 0.50
N ILE A 139 -6.87 -12.60 0.24
CA ILE A 139 -8.21 -12.12 0.64
C ILE A 139 -8.92 -13.01 1.65
N ASP A 140 -8.36 -14.18 1.96
CA ASP A 140 -8.96 -15.14 2.90
C ASP A 140 -7.91 -16.01 3.60
N SER A 141 -8.36 -16.89 4.50
CA SER A 141 -7.48 -17.77 5.26
C SER A 141 -6.76 -18.80 4.38
N LYS A 142 -7.34 -19.26 3.28
CA LYS A 142 -6.70 -20.20 2.33
C LYS A 142 -5.55 -19.49 1.61
N GLY A 143 -5.81 -18.28 1.11
CA GLY A 143 -4.79 -17.43 0.50
C GLY A 143 -3.67 -17.08 1.49
N TYR A 144 -3.98 -16.86 2.78
CA TYR A 144 -2.94 -16.61 3.79
C TYR A 144 -1.99 -17.81 3.97
N GLU A 145 -2.50 -19.04 3.94
CA GLU A 145 -1.65 -20.25 4.01
C GLU A 145 -0.72 -20.36 2.79
N LEU A 146 -1.23 -20.02 1.59
CA LEU A 146 -0.40 -19.94 0.37
C LEU A 146 0.63 -18.82 0.45
N LEU A 147 0.25 -17.65 0.98
CA LEU A 147 1.16 -16.52 1.13
C LEU A 147 2.33 -16.82 2.07
N LYS A 148 2.08 -17.53 3.18
CA LYS A 148 3.17 -18.01 4.06
C LYS A 148 4.15 -18.91 3.29
N LYS A 149 3.63 -19.83 2.47
CA LYS A 149 4.47 -20.69 1.62
C LYS A 149 5.27 -19.87 0.61
N ALA A 150 4.64 -18.84 0.02
CA ALA A 150 5.30 -17.96 -0.93
C ALA A 150 6.50 -17.22 -0.31
N PHE A 151 6.36 -16.68 0.91
CA PHE A 151 7.48 -16.02 1.61
C PHE A 151 8.62 -17.01 1.94
N VAL A 152 8.29 -18.22 2.39
CA VAL A 152 9.31 -19.27 2.61
C VAL A 152 10.03 -19.64 1.32
N THR A 153 9.29 -19.76 0.23
CA THR A 153 9.82 -20.08 -1.11
C THR A 153 10.70 -18.95 -1.64
N ALA A 154 10.25 -17.70 -1.51
CA ALA A 154 11.02 -16.52 -1.91
C ALA A 154 12.37 -16.47 -1.16
N GLN A 155 12.36 -16.68 0.15
CA GLN A 155 13.57 -16.75 0.96
C GLN A 155 14.50 -17.89 0.49
N LYS A 156 13.96 -19.08 0.25
CA LYS A 156 14.74 -20.25 -0.23
C LYS A 156 15.38 -19.98 -1.60
N ASN A 157 14.66 -19.31 -2.48
CA ASN A 157 15.12 -19.01 -3.84
C ASN A 157 15.93 -17.70 -3.93
N ASN A 158 16.14 -17.04 -2.79
CA ASN A 158 16.88 -15.78 -2.68
C ASN A 158 16.30 -14.69 -3.61
N VAL A 159 14.98 -14.51 -3.54
CA VAL A 159 14.23 -13.46 -4.25
C VAL A 159 13.38 -12.67 -3.29
N LEU A 160 13.03 -11.44 -3.67
CA LEU A 160 12.24 -10.55 -2.85
C LEU A 160 10.74 -10.70 -3.16
N LEU A 161 9.92 -10.72 -2.11
CA LEU A 161 8.47 -10.60 -2.17
C LEU A 161 8.06 -9.43 -1.29
N TYR A 162 7.46 -8.41 -1.90
CA TYR A 162 7.09 -7.17 -1.20
C TYR A 162 5.72 -6.68 -1.67
N ASP A 163 4.96 -6.04 -0.78
CA ASP A 163 3.68 -5.48 -1.14
C ASP A 163 3.72 -3.95 -1.34
N ILE A 164 2.79 -3.44 -2.15
CA ILE A 164 2.68 -2.01 -2.45
C ILE A 164 1.87 -1.35 -1.34
N MET A 165 2.56 -0.70 -0.39
CA MET A 165 1.98 0.08 0.69
C MET A 165 2.23 1.57 0.47
N THR A 166 1.37 2.21 -0.32
CA THR A 166 1.48 3.62 -0.71
C THR A 166 1.26 4.60 0.44
N GLU A 167 0.42 4.24 1.41
CA GLU A 167 0.08 5.12 2.54
C GLU A 167 1.29 5.42 3.47
N ARG A 168 2.34 4.61 3.41
CA ARG A 168 3.62 4.89 4.09
C ARG A 168 4.40 6.04 3.44
N SER A 169 4.00 6.49 2.26
CA SER A 169 4.59 7.63 1.54
C SER A 169 3.81 8.93 1.73
N GLU A 170 2.56 8.86 2.22
CA GLU A 170 1.78 10.07 2.53
C GLU A 170 2.45 10.87 3.64
N ILE A 171 2.75 12.14 3.38
CA ILE A 171 3.56 12.98 4.26
C ILE A 171 2.97 13.12 5.68
N THR A 172 1.66 13.20 5.82
CA THR A 172 1.02 13.27 7.13
C THR A 172 1.22 11.98 7.93
N THR A 173 1.20 10.83 7.28
CA THR A 173 1.50 9.53 7.88
C THR A 173 2.97 9.41 8.27
N VAL A 174 3.88 9.87 7.39
CA VAL A 174 5.32 9.92 7.69
C VAL A 174 5.58 10.77 8.93
N LEU A 175 5.03 11.98 8.98
CA LEU A 175 5.22 12.89 10.11
C LEU A 175 4.51 12.40 11.38
N GLN A 176 3.34 11.75 11.28
CA GLN A 176 2.70 11.11 12.42
C GLN A 176 3.63 10.06 13.04
N LYS A 177 4.22 9.19 12.22
CA LYS A 177 5.20 8.21 12.68
C LYS A 177 6.42 8.88 13.33
N GLU A 178 7.03 9.87 12.67
CA GLU A 178 8.19 10.59 13.21
C GLU A 178 7.89 11.19 14.59
N LEU A 179 6.73 11.84 14.74
CA LEU A 179 6.30 12.44 16.01
C LEU A 179 6.12 11.40 17.13
N THR A 180 5.62 10.20 16.81
CA THR A 180 5.48 9.13 17.82
C THR A 180 6.84 8.60 18.29
N GLN A 181 7.92 8.86 17.55
CA GLN A 181 9.28 8.47 17.93
C GLN A 181 10.04 9.58 18.69
N ILE A 182 9.40 10.72 18.98
CA ILE A 182 9.99 11.83 19.75
C ILE A 182 9.44 11.79 21.18
N PRO A 183 10.17 11.19 22.17
CA PRO A 183 9.67 11.08 23.54
C PRO A 183 9.43 12.45 24.21
N GLY A 184 10.12 13.49 23.75
CA GLY A 184 9.93 14.87 24.21
C GLY A 184 8.53 15.40 23.91
N ILE A 185 7.94 15.04 22.76
CA ILE A 185 6.62 15.46 22.31
C ILE A 185 5.55 14.43 22.66
N PHE A 186 5.74 13.19 22.25
CA PHE A 186 4.74 12.13 22.33
C PHE A 186 4.70 11.41 23.68
N GLY A 187 5.85 11.33 24.34
CA GLY A 187 6.03 10.51 25.53
C GLY A 187 6.15 9.03 25.14
N LYS A 188 5.31 8.18 25.75
CA LYS A 188 5.17 6.75 25.41
C LYS A 188 3.78 6.51 24.84
N LEU A 189 3.67 5.59 23.91
CA LEU A 189 2.38 5.13 23.41
C LEU A 189 1.57 4.56 24.58
N GLU A 190 0.33 5.02 24.74
CA GLU A 190 -0.58 4.52 25.77
C GLU A 190 -1.03 3.10 25.45
N LYS A 191 -1.52 2.37 26.45
CA LYS A 191 -2.14 1.06 26.23
C LYS A 191 -3.55 1.19 25.67
N GLY A 192 -4.29 2.21 26.13
CA GLY A 192 -5.70 2.36 25.85
C GLY A 192 -6.55 1.23 26.43
N THR A 193 -7.82 1.23 26.07
CA THR A 193 -8.79 0.16 26.38
C THR A 193 -9.57 -0.20 25.10
N ALA A 194 -10.43 -1.20 25.15
CA ALA A 194 -11.30 -1.55 24.01
C ALA A 194 -12.25 -0.40 23.64
N GLU A 195 -12.74 0.36 24.64
CA GLU A 195 -13.66 1.49 24.47
C GLU A 195 -12.92 2.78 24.05
N ASN A 196 -11.69 2.96 24.54
CA ASN A 196 -10.83 4.11 24.21
C ASN A 196 -9.44 3.60 23.76
N PRO A 197 -9.32 3.06 22.56
CA PRO A 197 -8.08 2.46 22.07
C PRO A 197 -6.98 3.51 21.87
N ALA A 198 -5.73 3.11 22.12
CA ALA A 198 -4.59 4.00 21.94
C ALA A 198 -4.32 4.31 20.46
N ILE A 199 -4.71 3.39 19.57
CA ILE A 199 -4.62 3.57 18.13
C ILE A 199 -6.03 3.42 17.54
N SER A 200 -6.51 4.45 16.84
CA SER A 200 -7.76 4.38 16.08
C SER A 200 -7.52 4.91 14.68
N ILE A 201 -7.90 4.13 13.66
CA ILE A 201 -7.78 4.55 12.26
C ILE A 201 -9.09 4.22 11.55
N GLU A 202 -9.63 5.20 10.84
CA GLU A 202 -10.83 5.07 10.01
C GLU A 202 -10.57 5.63 8.63
N SER A 203 -11.01 4.90 7.59
CA SER A 203 -11.04 5.39 6.21
C SER A 203 -12.43 5.19 5.62
N VAL A 204 -12.91 6.20 4.92
CA VAL A 204 -14.20 6.18 4.21
C VAL A 204 -13.94 6.37 2.72
N HIS A 205 -14.39 5.43 1.93
CA HIS A 205 -14.23 5.39 0.48
C HIS A 205 -15.59 5.41 -0.23
N TYR A 206 -15.54 5.68 -1.54
CA TYR A 206 -16.74 5.74 -2.37
C TYR A 206 -16.58 4.88 -3.62
N PHE A 207 -17.62 4.09 -3.92
CA PHE A 207 -17.66 3.29 -5.15
C PHE A 207 -17.68 4.17 -6.39
N TYR A 208 -18.52 5.19 -6.38
CA TYR A 208 -18.62 6.20 -7.42
C TYR A 208 -17.98 7.49 -6.96
N LYS A 209 -16.90 7.88 -7.59
CA LYS A 209 -16.18 9.13 -7.33
C LYS A 209 -15.48 9.65 -8.58
N TYR A 210 -15.08 10.89 -8.55
CA TYR A 210 -14.28 11.52 -9.58
C TYR A 210 -12.78 11.42 -9.19
N VAL A 211 -11.96 11.12 -10.20
CA VAL A 211 -10.48 11.13 -10.09
C VAL A 211 -9.97 11.96 -11.26
N SER A 212 -9.16 12.98 -10.98
CA SER A 212 -8.64 13.91 -12.00
C SER A 212 -9.72 14.50 -12.91
N GLY A 213 -10.88 14.85 -12.32
CA GLY A 213 -11.99 15.49 -13.03
C GLY A 213 -12.89 14.56 -13.85
N SER A 214 -12.65 13.26 -13.84
CA SER A 214 -13.47 12.27 -14.57
C SER A 214 -14.01 11.19 -13.64
N PRO A 215 -15.20 10.61 -13.92
CA PRO A 215 -15.73 9.49 -13.16
C PRO A 215 -14.75 8.29 -13.24
N LEU A 216 -14.43 7.71 -12.08
CA LEU A 216 -13.65 6.50 -12.00
C LEU A 216 -14.54 5.31 -12.38
N ILE A 217 -14.33 4.73 -13.56
CA ILE A 217 -14.98 3.49 -13.98
C ILE A 217 -14.21 2.29 -13.42
N ARG A 218 -14.94 1.42 -12.70
CA ARG A 218 -14.37 0.22 -12.08
C ARG A 218 -14.71 -1.03 -12.91
N PRO A 219 -13.83 -2.02 -12.96
CA PRO A 219 -14.16 -3.31 -13.56
C PRO A 219 -15.31 -3.95 -12.79
N THR A 220 -16.15 -4.74 -13.45
CA THR A 220 -17.32 -5.36 -12.80
C THR A 220 -16.96 -6.34 -11.68
N TRP A 221 -15.81 -7.03 -11.82
CA TRP A 221 -15.31 -7.95 -10.80
C TRP A 221 -14.93 -7.26 -9.48
N PHE A 222 -14.69 -5.94 -9.48
CA PHE A 222 -14.45 -5.15 -8.28
C PHE A 222 -15.64 -5.21 -7.30
N MET A 223 -16.85 -5.43 -7.80
CA MET A 223 -18.07 -5.55 -6.99
C MET A 223 -18.25 -6.97 -6.42
N ASP A 224 -17.49 -7.96 -6.87
CA ASP A 224 -17.48 -9.32 -6.37
C ASP A 224 -16.43 -9.50 -5.29
N VAL A 225 -16.86 -9.60 -4.03
CA VAL A 225 -15.93 -9.77 -2.90
C VAL A 225 -15.14 -11.09 -2.92
N SER A 226 -15.54 -12.06 -3.74
CA SER A 226 -14.74 -13.28 -3.96
C SER A 226 -13.57 -13.06 -4.89
N GLN A 227 -13.60 -11.97 -5.67
CA GLN A 227 -12.53 -11.56 -6.59
C GLN A 227 -11.73 -10.37 -6.04
N GLN A 228 -12.41 -9.34 -5.50
CA GLN A 228 -11.76 -8.16 -4.92
C GLN A 228 -11.27 -8.40 -3.50
N GLY A 229 -12.02 -9.16 -2.72
CA GLY A 229 -11.89 -9.23 -1.27
C GLY A 229 -12.95 -8.38 -0.57
N GLU A 230 -13.37 -8.79 0.63
CA GLU A 230 -14.21 -7.95 1.49
C GLU A 230 -13.41 -6.79 2.06
N GLY A 231 -14.06 -5.71 2.51
CA GLY A 231 -13.39 -4.51 3.03
C GLY A 231 -12.36 -4.78 4.13
N ILE A 232 -12.61 -5.81 4.97
CA ILE A 232 -11.65 -6.28 5.98
C ILE A 232 -10.36 -6.82 5.35
N ALA A 233 -10.45 -7.52 4.23
CA ALA A 233 -9.29 -8.11 3.56
C ALA A 233 -8.62 -7.17 2.55
N ASP A 234 -9.37 -6.22 1.98
CA ASP A 234 -8.86 -5.28 0.98
C ASP A 234 -8.31 -3.99 1.61
N VAL A 235 -9.18 -3.10 2.08
CA VAL A 235 -8.75 -1.76 2.55
C VAL A 235 -8.05 -1.83 3.90
N MET A 236 -8.52 -2.67 4.80
CA MET A 236 -7.95 -2.71 6.15
C MET A 236 -6.51 -3.19 6.22
N VAL A 237 -5.96 -3.79 5.16
CA VAL A 237 -4.51 -4.08 5.11
C VAL A 237 -3.69 -2.80 5.25
N HIS A 238 -4.13 -1.68 4.66
CA HIS A 238 -3.49 -0.38 4.86
C HIS A 238 -3.53 0.07 6.32
N LEU A 239 -4.71 -0.04 6.96
CA LEU A 239 -4.90 0.45 8.32
C LEU A 239 -4.10 -0.40 9.35
N VAL A 240 -4.06 -1.73 9.16
CA VAL A 240 -3.21 -2.61 9.97
C VAL A 240 -1.75 -2.29 9.75
N ASP A 241 -1.34 -2.09 8.51
CA ASP A 241 0.03 -1.73 8.15
C ASP A 241 0.47 -0.44 8.83
N LEU A 242 -0.34 0.62 8.74
CA LEU A 242 -0.05 1.91 9.35
C LEU A 242 0.03 1.83 10.88
N ALA A 243 -0.87 1.07 11.52
CA ALA A 243 -0.82 0.86 12.97
C ALA A 243 0.48 0.18 13.40
N GLN A 244 0.92 -0.87 12.68
CA GLN A 244 2.18 -1.56 12.92
C GLN A 244 3.40 -0.65 12.66
N TRP A 245 3.43 -0.02 11.49
CA TRP A 245 4.57 0.76 11.02
C TRP A 245 4.82 2.03 11.83
N SER A 246 3.75 2.70 12.28
CA SER A 246 3.86 3.93 13.07
C SER A 246 4.13 3.66 14.54
N ALA A 247 3.50 2.64 15.13
CA ALA A 247 3.60 2.36 16.57
C ALA A 247 4.81 1.49 16.93
N PHE A 248 5.27 0.63 16.02
CA PHE A 248 6.34 -0.35 16.27
C PHE A 248 7.42 -0.27 15.18
N SER A 249 7.98 0.94 15.01
CA SER A 249 9.01 1.21 13.99
C SER A 249 10.18 0.25 14.10
N ASN A 250 10.52 -0.41 12.99
CA ASN A 250 11.66 -1.34 12.88
C ASN A 250 11.61 -2.54 13.83
N VAL A 251 10.43 -2.90 14.33
CA VAL A 251 10.23 -4.02 15.24
C VAL A 251 9.58 -5.18 14.48
N SER A 252 10.19 -6.35 14.50
CA SER A 252 9.59 -7.58 13.98
C SER A 252 8.45 -8.03 14.90
N LEU A 253 7.26 -8.15 14.33
CA LEU A 253 6.02 -8.53 15.01
C LEU A 253 5.57 -9.91 14.54
N SER A 254 4.78 -10.60 15.37
CA SER A 254 4.28 -11.93 15.08
C SER A 254 2.84 -12.13 15.60
N SER A 255 2.20 -13.21 15.22
CA SER A 255 0.87 -13.57 15.72
C SER A 255 0.81 -13.77 17.25
N LYS A 256 1.95 -14.02 17.92
CA LYS A 256 2.05 -14.10 19.39
C LYS A 256 1.86 -12.74 20.07
N ASP A 257 2.14 -11.66 19.36
CA ASP A 257 1.98 -10.28 19.85
C ASP A 257 0.52 -9.81 19.83
N ILE A 258 -0.40 -10.56 19.18
CA ILE A 258 -1.82 -10.24 19.03
C ILE A 258 -2.67 -10.97 20.04
N LYS A 259 -3.63 -10.22 20.63
CA LYS A 259 -4.68 -10.77 21.52
C LYS A 259 -6.03 -10.12 21.22
N ASN A 260 -7.11 -10.82 21.59
CA ASN A 260 -8.47 -10.29 21.60
C ASN A 260 -8.96 -9.72 20.25
N ILE A 261 -8.71 -10.43 19.15
CA ILE A 261 -9.24 -10.01 17.84
C ILE A 261 -10.76 -10.19 17.85
N THR A 262 -11.48 -9.09 17.60
CA THR A 262 -12.91 -9.10 17.27
C THR A 262 -13.12 -8.31 15.98
N ALA A 263 -14.16 -8.67 15.22
CA ALA A 263 -14.44 -8.00 13.96
C ALA A 263 -15.94 -8.01 13.65
N LYS A 264 -16.36 -6.99 12.89
CA LYS A 264 -17.70 -6.87 12.32
C LYS A 264 -17.59 -6.56 10.84
N ARG A 265 -18.52 -7.07 10.05
CA ARG A 265 -18.64 -6.78 8.62
C ARG A 265 -20.09 -6.47 8.26
N TRP A 266 -20.29 -5.65 7.25
CA TRP A 266 -21.63 -5.38 6.73
C TRP A 266 -21.55 -4.91 5.27
N PRO A 267 -22.63 -5.14 4.48
CA PRO A 267 -22.63 -4.76 3.07
C PRO A 267 -22.99 -3.28 2.89
N THR A 268 -22.60 -2.77 1.72
CA THR A 268 -23.21 -1.60 1.10
C THR A 268 -24.13 -2.08 -0.01
N PRO A 269 -25.44 -1.79 0.05
CA PRO A 269 -26.34 -2.12 -1.04
C PRO A 269 -26.06 -1.22 -2.25
N ILE A 270 -25.94 -1.82 -3.43
CA ILE A 270 -25.72 -1.13 -4.70
C ILE A 270 -26.83 -1.48 -5.67
N ALA A 271 -27.67 -0.50 -6.00
CA ALA A 271 -28.72 -0.66 -6.97
C ALA A 271 -28.17 -0.79 -8.40
N LEU A 272 -28.89 -1.40 -9.32
CA LEU A 272 -28.46 -1.59 -10.71
C LEU A 272 -28.13 -0.25 -11.41
N SER A 273 -28.89 0.81 -11.12
CA SER A 273 -28.60 2.16 -11.65
C SER A 273 -27.25 2.69 -11.12
N GLN A 274 -26.95 2.47 -9.86
CA GLN A 274 -25.67 2.82 -9.24
C GLN A 274 -24.52 1.98 -9.79
N PHE A 275 -24.73 0.66 -9.93
CA PHE A 275 -23.79 -0.25 -10.56
C PHE A 275 -23.44 0.21 -11.98
N SER A 276 -24.43 0.64 -12.75
CA SER A 276 -24.21 1.15 -14.11
C SER A 276 -23.32 2.38 -14.15
N LEU A 277 -23.46 3.29 -13.17
CA LEU A 277 -22.58 4.47 -13.06
C LEU A 277 -21.16 4.11 -12.63
N ILE A 278 -21.02 3.12 -11.74
CA ILE A 278 -19.71 2.66 -11.25
C ILE A 278 -18.93 1.91 -12.35
N THR A 279 -19.61 1.06 -13.15
CA THR A 279 -18.94 0.09 -14.03
C THR A 279 -19.15 0.35 -15.51
N GLY A 280 -20.06 1.23 -15.90
CA GLY A 280 -20.48 1.43 -17.28
C GLY A 280 -21.34 0.29 -17.85
N LYS A 281 -21.74 -0.72 -17.06
CA LYS A 281 -22.51 -1.88 -17.51
C LYS A 281 -23.98 -1.75 -17.11
N LYS A 282 -24.88 -2.15 -17.98
CA LYS A 282 -26.36 -2.03 -17.79
C LYS A 282 -27.01 -3.21 -17.08
N GLN A 283 -26.24 -4.28 -16.80
CA GLN A 283 -26.74 -5.50 -16.18
C GLN A 283 -25.68 -6.03 -15.21
N PHE A 284 -26.12 -6.70 -14.15
CA PHE A 284 -25.23 -7.47 -13.30
C PHE A 284 -24.72 -8.69 -14.07
N PRO A 285 -23.40 -8.93 -14.12
CA PRO A 285 -22.87 -10.17 -14.69
C PRO A 285 -23.27 -11.38 -13.84
N ASP A 286 -23.28 -12.57 -14.45
CA ASP A 286 -23.74 -13.80 -13.80
C ASP A 286 -23.05 -14.11 -12.48
N PHE A 287 -21.76 -13.82 -12.35
CA PHE A 287 -21.01 -14.10 -11.13
C PHE A 287 -21.45 -13.23 -9.92
N LEU A 288 -22.21 -12.12 -10.15
CA LEU A 288 -22.80 -11.31 -9.07
C LEU A 288 -24.20 -11.75 -8.66
N LYS A 289 -24.83 -12.71 -9.36
CA LYS A 289 -26.17 -13.19 -9.01
C LYS A 289 -26.25 -13.78 -7.59
N LYS A 290 -25.15 -14.35 -7.09
CA LYS A 290 -25.04 -14.87 -5.72
C LYS A 290 -25.17 -13.79 -4.63
N ASP A 291 -24.86 -12.52 -4.96
CA ASP A 291 -24.85 -11.40 -4.04
C ASP A 291 -26.11 -10.52 -4.16
N LEU A 292 -27.09 -10.94 -4.98
CA LEU A 292 -28.39 -10.26 -5.12
C LEU A 292 -29.18 -10.30 -3.80
N LYS A 293 -29.56 -9.13 -3.35
CA LYS A 293 -30.57 -8.96 -2.28
C LYS A 293 -31.98 -9.08 -2.85
N ASN A 294 -32.16 -8.58 -4.08
CA ASN A 294 -33.35 -8.67 -4.93
C ASN A 294 -32.91 -8.48 -6.38
N ASP A 295 -33.83 -8.54 -7.34
CA ASP A 295 -33.49 -8.49 -8.78
C ASP A 295 -32.76 -7.21 -9.22
N THR A 296 -32.77 -6.16 -8.41
CA THR A 296 -32.23 -4.84 -8.75
C THR A 296 -31.12 -4.34 -7.84
N THR A 297 -30.70 -5.11 -6.83
CA THR A 297 -29.72 -4.65 -5.82
C THR A 297 -28.81 -5.79 -5.41
N ILE A 298 -27.49 -5.53 -5.42
CA ILE A 298 -26.48 -6.44 -4.84
C ILE A 298 -26.00 -5.92 -3.48
N ASN A 299 -25.59 -6.80 -2.60
CA ASN A 299 -24.96 -6.52 -1.32
C ASN A 299 -23.45 -6.69 -1.42
N VAL A 300 -22.68 -5.60 -1.43
CA VAL A 300 -21.22 -5.64 -1.48
C VAL A 300 -20.65 -5.51 -0.07
N PHE A 301 -20.06 -6.58 0.48
CA PHE A 301 -19.45 -6.60 1.83
C PHE A 301 -18.12 -5.86 1.88
N ALA A 302 -18.17 -4.57 1.70
CA ALA A 302 -17.00 -3.69 1.64
C ALA A 302 -16.70 -2.95 2.96
N ASN A 303 -17.59 -3.06 3.96
CA ASN A 303 -17.41 -2.41 5.26
C ASN A 303 -16.92 -3.37 6.32
N GLY A 304 -16.13 -2.85 7.25
CA GLY A 304 -15.71 -3.62 8.41
C GLY A 304 -15.11 -2.80 9.54
N GLU A 305 -15.05 -3.44 10.70
CA GLU A 305 -14.37 -2.95 11.90
C GLU A 305 -13.56 -4.11 12.49
N ILE A 306 -12.33 -3.83 12.88
CA ILE A 306 -11.45 -4.77 13.59
C ILE A 306 -11.00 -4.10 14.88
N ASN A 307 -11.11 -4.82 16.01
CA ASN A 307 -10.52 -4.45 17.27
C ASN A 307 -9.55 -5.55 17.70
N TYR A 308 -8.37 -5.17 18.17
CA TYR A 308 -7.37 -6.12 18.69
C TYR A 308 -6.41 -5.42 19.66
N SER A 309 -5.62 -6.22 20.36
CA SER A 309 -4.50 -5.73 21.15
C SER A 309 -3.19 -6.23 20.55
N LEU A 310 -2.27 -5.32 20.23
CA LEU A 310 -0.93 -5.59 19.71
C LEU A 310 0.09 -5.23 20.79
N ARG A 311 0.79 -6.22 21.36
CA ARG A 311 1.69 -6.04 22.51
C ARG A 311 1.06 -5.28 23.69
N GLY A 312 -0.24 -5.49 23.91
CA GLY A 312 -1.00 -4.83 24.96
C GLY A 312 -1.51 -3.42 24.60
N ILE A 313 -1.27 -2.95 23.38
CA ILE A 313 -1.79 -1.69 22.84
C ILE A 313 -3.13 -1.94 22.15
N HIS A 314 -4.21 -1.38 22.68
CA HIS A 314 -5.53 -1.50 22.07
C HIS A 314 -5.62 -0.69 20.77
N THR A 315 -6.06 -1.36 19.72
CA THR A 315 -6.15 -0.82 18.36
C THR A 315 -7.54 -1.07 17.78
N LYS A 316 -8.14 -0.04 17.22
CA LYS A 316 -9.42 -0.08 16.51
C LYS A 316 -9.25 0.43 15.09
N LEU A 317 -9.67 -0.36 14.11
CA LEU A 317 -9.59 -0.03 12.69
C LEU A 317 -10.96 -0.14 12.07
N ARG A 318 -11.31 0.80 11.19
CA ARG A 318 -12.60 0.83 10.50
C ARG A 318 -12.45 1.26 9.05
N ALA A 319 -13.02 0.48 8.14
CA ALA A 319 -13.11 0.83 6.73
C ALA A 319 -14.56 0.86 6.29
N LEU A 320 -14.95 1.93 5.61
CA LEU A 320 -16.29 2.16 5.12
C LEU A 320 -16.26 2.40 3.61
N TRP A 321 -17.23 1.83 2.91
CA TRP A 321 -17.50 2.11 1.52
C TRP A 321 -18.94 2.54 1.33
N ASN A 322 -19.14 3.79 0.97
CA ASN A 322 -20.44 4.32 0.60
C ASN A 322 -20.58 4.35 -0.92
N TYR A 323 -21.80 4.52 -1.42
CA TYR A 323 -22.02 4.61 -2.86
C TYR A 323 -21.30 5.81 -3.47
N SER A 324 -21.61 7.00 -3.02
CA SER A 324 -21.01 8.25 -3.51
C SER A 324 -21.05 9.34 -2.44
N THR A 325 -20.33 10.42 -2.69
CA THR A 325 -20.42 11.64 -1.91
C THR A 325 -20.71 12.82 -2.85
N PRO A 326 -21.65 13.72 -2.49
CA PRO A 326 -21.89 14.93 -3.26
C PRO A 326 -20.82 16.00 -3.05
N GLU A 327 -20.02 15.91 -1.98
CA GLU A 327 -19.19 17.02 -1.47
C GLU A 327 -17.70 16.68 -1.35
N GLY A 328 -17.06 16.00 -2.27
CA GLY A 328 -15.61 15.85 -2.19
C GLY A 328 -15.09 14.43 -2.28
N GLY A 329 -13.99 14.14 -1.60
CA GLY A 329 -13.24 12.91 -1.71
C GLY A 329 -13.40 11.95 -0.53
N ASP A 330 -12.57 10.93 -0.53
CA ASP A 330 -12.43 10.01 0.58
C ASP A 330 -12.05 10.76 1.86
N THR A 331 -12.45 10.23 3.03
CA THR A 331 -12.06 10.78 4.33
C THR A 331 -11.18 9.82 5.08
N HIS A 332 -10.30 10.39 5.92
CA HIS A 332 -9.40 9.62 6.76
C HIS A 332 -9.26 10.25 8.14
N TYR A 333 -9.24 9.41 9.15
CA TYR A 333 -8.93 9.78 10.52
C TYR A 333 -7.94 8.77 11.10
N SER A 334 -6.89 9.27 11.75
CA SER A 334 -5.93 8.46 12.48
C SER A 334 -5.55 9.17 13.77
N VAL A 335 -5.52 8.44 14.87
CA VAL A 335 -4.97 8.95 16.15
C VAL A 335 -4.02 7.93 16.77
N MET A 336 -2.86 8.43 17.21
CA MET A 336 -1.92 7.76 18.08
C MET A 336 -1.92 8.52 19.42
N ARG A 337 -2.27 7.83 20.53
CA ARG A 337 -2.37 8.44 21.86
C ARG A 337 -1.10 8.22 22.64
N GLY A 338 -0.41 9.30 22.93
CA GLY A 338 0.80 9.31 23.76
C GLY A 338 0.55 9.90 25.14
N THR A 339 1.43 9.59 26.09
CA THR A 339 1.33 10.09 27.46
C THR A 339 1.55 11.60 27.59
N LYS A 340 2.17 12.25 26.60
CA LYS A 340 2.38 13.70 26.57
C LYS A 340 1.49 14.43 25.56
N ALA A 341 1.25 13.83 24.40
CA ALA A 341 0.37 14.39 23.37
C ALA A 341 -0.24 13.29 22.49
N ASN A 342 -1.43 13.56 21.95
CA ASN A 342 -1.99 12.78 20.84
C ASN A 342 -1.54 13.38 19.53
N VAL A 343 -1.28 12.51 18.55
CA VAL A 343 -0.96 12.90 17.17
C VAL A 343 -2.05 12.39 16.25
N GLU A 344 -2.76 13.30 15.58
CA GLU A 344 -3.97 13.01 14.83
C GLU A 344 -3.81 13.42 13.36
N ILE A 345 -4.21 12.55 12.44
CA ILE A 345 -4.45 12.91 11.03
C ILE A 345 -5.96 13.06 10.84
N ARG A 346 -6.36 14.16 10.24
CA ARG A 346 -7.75 14.43 9.88
C ARG A 346 -7.83 14.80 8.41
N GLN A 347 -8.74 14.15 7.71
CA GLN A 347 -9.05 14.42 6.30
C GLN A 347 -10.57 14.35 6.14
N GLY A 348 -11.24 15.48 6.30
CA GLY A 348 -12.67 15.59 6.21
C GLY A 348 -13.08 16.91 5.57
N LYS A 349 -14.35 17.26 5.68
CA LYS A 349 -14.90 18.53 5.17
C LYS A 349 -14.19 19.75 5.76
N ALA A 350 -13.88 19.71 7.07
CA ALA A 350 -13.17 20.78 7.78
C ALA A 350 -11.77 21.03 7.22
N GLU A 351 -11.09 19.96 6.80
CA GLU A 351 -9.76 19.98 6.18
C GLU A 351 -9.82 20.05 4.65
N LYS A 352 -10.99 20.35 4.06
CA LYS A 352 -11.23 20.40 2.61
C LYS A 352 -10.79 19.11 1.88
N TYR A 353 -10.94 17.97 2.56
CA TYR A 353 -10.53 16.62 2.10
C TYR A 353 -9.02 16.47 1.82
N ILE A 354 -8.20 17.37 2.38
CA ILE A 354 -6.73 17.30 2.33
C ILE A 354 -6.24 16.78 3.69
N PRO A 355 -5.43 15.72 3.76
CA PRO A 355 -4.89 15.23 5.03
C PRO A 355 -4.14 16.32 5.78
N GLN A 356 -4.50 16.56 7.04
CA GLN A 356 -3.86 17.52 7.95
C GLN A 356 -3.41 16.79 9.21
N LEU A 357 -2.28 17.22 9.75
CA LEU A 357 -1.66 16.64 10.94
C LEU A 357 -1.78 17.58 12.12
N TYR A 358 -2.28 17.06 13.23
CA TYR A 358 -2.49 17.81 14.46
C TYR A 358 -1.74 17.18 15.63
N ILE A 359 -1.20 18.03 16.52
CA ILE A 359 -0.66 17.63 17.81
C ILE A 359 -1.58 18.21 18.89
N LYS A 360 -2.16 17.34 19.72
CA LYS A 360 -3.03 17.72 20.84
C LYS A 360 -2.28 17.47 22.15
N PRO A 361 -1.74 18.51 22.79
CA PRO A 361 -1.03 18.40 24.05
C PRO A 361 -1.91 17.83 25.18
N ILE A 362 -1.35 17.01 26.04
CA ILE A 362 -1.98 16.45 27.26
C ILE A 362 -1.14 16.83 28.48
N ASN A 363 0.10 16.34 28.53
CA ASN A 363 1.05 16.55 29.63
C ASN A 363 2.39 17.09 29.10
N ILE A 364 2.35 18.14 28.30
CA ILE A 364 3.51 18.82 27.74
C ILE A 364 3.25 20.32 27.70
N SER A 365 4.25 21.11 28.07
CA SER A 365 4.19 22.57 27.94
C SER A 365 4.41 22.99 26.47
N GLU A 366 3.91 24.18 26.12
CA GLU A 366 4.14 24.78 24.79
C GLU A 366 5.63 24.91 24.47
N LYS A 367 6.44 25.32 25.44
CA LYS A 367 7.88 25.45 25.27
C LYS A 367 8.55 24.12 24.93
N GLU A 368 8.22 23.05 25.66
CA GLU A 368 8.75 21.69 25.38
C GLU A 368 8.32 21.17 24.01
N LEU A 369 7.07 21.42 23.62
CA LEU A 369 6.54 21.02 22.31
C LEU A 369 7.32 21.70 21.19
N ILE A 370 7.49 23.03 21.24
CA ILE A 370 8.21 23.80 20.24
C ILE A 370 9.66 23.33 20.16
N GLN A 371 10.34 23.19 21.32
CA GLN A 371 11.72 22.71 21.37
C GLN A 371 11.88 21.29 20.79
N GLY A 372 10.97 20.38 21.12
CA GLY A 372 10.99 19.00 20.59
C GLY A 372 10.74 18.93 19.09
N PHE A 373 10.03 19.91 18.53
CA PHE A 373 9.69 19.95 17.12
C PHE A 373 10.84 20.45 16.21
N GLU A 374 11.82 21.16 16.76
CA GLU A 374 12.93 21.75 15.99
C GLU A 374 13.73 20.69 15.18
N ASN A 375 14.00 19.52 15.74
CA ASN A 375 14.69 18.45 15.03
C ASN A 375 13.88 17.97 13.80
N LEU A 376 12.57 17.98 13.90
CA LEU A 376 11.69 17.60 12.79
C LEU A 376 11.72 18.68 11.69
N LYS A 377 11.77 19.97 12.05
CA LYS A 377 11.95 21.08 11.09
C LYS A 377 13.28 20.98 10.34
N HIS A 378 14.35 20.55 11.00
CA HIS A 378 15.64 20.31 10.31
C HIS A 378 15.54 19.16 9.29
N LYS A 379 14.81 18.10 9.63
CA LYS A 379 14.61 16.94 8.75
C LYS A 379 13.67 17.25 7.58
N TYR A 380 12.65 18.08 7.82
CA TYR A 380 11.64 18.49 6.85
C TYR A 380 11.57 20.02 6.78
N PRO A 381 12.50 20.69 6.08
CA PRO A 381 12.54 22.15 6.00
C PRO A 381 11.21 22.77 5.55
N GLY A 382 10.78 23.79 6.28
CA GLY A 382 9.56 24.54 5.98
C GLY A 382 8.29 24.03 6.66
N ILE A 383 8.33 22.91 7.42
CA ILE A 383 7.20 22.56 8.27
C ILE A 383 7.14 23.50 9.48
N GLU A 384 5.93 23.89 9.89
CA GLU A 384 5.71 24.84 10.99
C GLU A 384 4.61 24.35 11.94
N LEU A 385 4.68 24.79 13.21
CA LEU A 385 3.62 24.61 14.19
C LEU A 385 2.72 25.84 14.26
N ILE A 386 1.45 25.69 13.91
CA ILE A 386 0.43 26.74 14.01
C ILE A 386 -0.51 26.41 15.15
N LYS A 387 -0.55 27.26 16.17
CA LYS A 387 -1.46 27.11 17.32
C LYS A 387 -2.92 27.31 16.89
N LYS A 388 -3.74 26.34 17.20
CA LYS A 388 -5.20 26.34 16.95
C LYS A 388 -5.94 26.04 18.24
N ASN A 389 -6.33 27.08 19.00
CA ASN A 389 -6.96 26.92 20.32
C ASN A 389 -6.13 26.05 21.28
N THR A 390 -6.57 24.80 21.55
CA THR A 390 -5.93 23.84 22.46
C THR A 390 -5.05 22.81 21.75
N GLU A 391 -4.90 22.91 20.43
CA GLU A 391 -4.11 21.96 19.61
C GLU A 391 -3.18 22.72 18.64
N TRP A 392 -2.30 21.99 17.97
CA TRP A 392 -1.36 22.53 17.01
C TRP A 392 -1.52 21.84 15.67
N LEU A 393 -1.71 22.62 14.60
CA LEU A 393 -1.62 22.16 13.22
C LEU A 393 -0.15 22.14 12.82
N VAL A 394 0.29 21.02 12.24
CA VAL A 394 1.57 20.95 11.53
C VAL A 394 1.33 21.43 10.11
N GLU A 395 1.75 22.65 9.80
CA GLU A 395 1.72 23.16 8.43
C GLU A 395 2.78 22.47 7.59
N ILE A 396 2.38 21.92 6.45
CA ILE A 396 3.23 21.08 5.61
C ILE A 396 3.32 21.74 4.24
N PRO A 397 4.54 22.15 3.78
CA PRO A 397 4.75 22.70 2.46
C PRO A 397 4.27 21.78 1.33
N SER A 398 3.75 22.38 0.26
CA SER A 398 3.21 21.63 -0.89
C SER A 398 4.22 20.73 -1.58
N ILE A 399 5.53 21.03 -1.48
CA ILE A 399 6.60 20.21 -2.04
C ILE A 399 6.62 18.78 -1.50
N TYR A 400 6.12 18.55 -0.27
CA TYR A 400 6.04 17.21 0.33
C TYR A 400 4.74 16.47 -0.01
N ARG A 401 3.77 17.14 -0.64
CA ARG A 401 2.46 16.57 -0.99
C ARG A 401 2.48 16.04 -2.43
N THR A 402 3.18 14.93 -2.63
CA THR A 402 3.40 14.34 -3.97
C THR A 402 2.14 13.69 -4.56
N GLY A 403 1.20 13.31 -3.72
CA GLY A 403 -0.07 12.69 -4.11
C GLY A 403 0.01 11.18 -4.34
N HIS A 404 -1.16 10.54 -4.23
CA HIS A 404 -1.30 9.08 -4.22
C HIS A 404 -0.67 8.38 -5.45
N GLU A 405 -0.79 8.96 -6.64
CA GLU A 405 -0.23 8.34 -7.86
C GLU A 405 1.30 8.30 -7.84
N ALA A 406 1.95 9.35 -7.29
CA ALA A 406 3.40 9.39 -7.17
C ALA A 406 3.93 8.38 -6.14
N HIS A 407 3.16 8.06 -5.12
CA HIS A 407 3.54 7.11 -4.08
C HIS A 407 3.83 5.70 -4.62
N PHE A 408 3.20 5.29 -5.75
CA PHE A 408 3.55 4.03 -6.41
C PHE A 408 4.98 4.03 -6.94
N GLY A 409 5.40 5.14 -7.54
CA GLY A 409 6.78 5.33 -7.96
C GLY A 409 7.77 5.30 -6.79
N GLU A 410 7.42 5.91 -5.65
CA GLU A 410 8.24 5.91 -4.44
C GLU A 410 8.36 4.50 -3.81
N VAL A 411 7.28 3.70 -3.85
CA VAL A 411 7.34 2.30 -3.44
C VAL A 411 8.25 1.49 -4.36
N MET A 412 8.15 1.70 -5.69
CA MET A 412 9.04 1.04 -6.65
C MET A 412 10.50 1.46 -6.44
N ASP A 413 10.81 2.74 -6.26
CA ASP A 413 12.18 3.20 -5.94
C ASP A 413 12.75 2.49 -4.72
N ARG A 414 11.94 2.36 -3.67
CA ARG A 414 12.32 1.65 -2.44
C ARG A 414 12.54 0.16 -2.70
N PHE A 415 11.66 -0.47 -3.48
CA PHE A 415 11.81 -1.88 -3.84
C PHE A 415 13.08 -2.14 -4.67
N LEU A 416 13.38 -1.27 -5.64
CA LEU A 416 14.61 -1.33 -6.43
C LEU A 416 15.88 -1.18 -5.56
N GLN A 417 15.84 -0.33 -4.53
CA GLN A 417 16.91 -0.23 -3.54
C GLN A 417 17.08 -1.53 -2.73
N PHE A 418 15.99 -2.19 -2.36
CA PHE A 418 16.03 -3.50 -1.70
C PHE A 418 16.57 -4.57 -2.64
N GLN A 419 16.16 -4.55 -3.91
CA GLN A 419 16.65 -5.49 -4.91
C GLN A 419 18.14 -5.34 -5.17
N ALA A 420 18.66 -4.11 -5.24
CA ALA A 420 20.09 -3.85 -5.40
C ALA A 420 20.92 -4.44 -4.25
N LYS A 421 20.35 -4.49 -3.04
CA LYS A 421 20.95 -5.11 -1.84
C LYS A 421 20.59 -6.59 -1.68
N ASN A 422 19.66 -7.07 -2.49
CA ASN A 422 18.99 -8.37 -2.35
C ASN A 422 18.49 -8.65 -0.92
N GLN A 423 17.98 -7.64 -0.24
CA GLN A 423 17.59 -7.73 1.16
C GLN A 423 16.47 -6.75 1.49
N LEU A 424 15.41 -7.24 2.14
CA LEU A 424 14.43 -6.42 2.86
C LEU A 424 14.91 -6.15 4.28
N PRO A 425 14.48 -5.05 4.94
CA PRO A 425 14.62 -4.90 6.38
C PRO A 425 14.04 -6.10 7.13
N GLU A 426 14.71 -6.56 8.19
CA GLU A 426 14.36 -7.80 8.93
C GLU A 426 12.92 -7.81 9.46
N TRP A 427 12.35 -6.66 9.72
CA TRP A 427 10.99 -6.52 10.23
C TRP A 427 9.90 -6.55 9.14
N GLU A 428 10.23 -6.34 7.86
CA GLU A 428 9.23 -6.22 6.78
C GLU A 428 8.44 -7.52 6.57
N VAL A 429 9.12 -8.64 6.37
CA VAL A 429 8.45 -9.94 6.11
C VAL A 429 7.58 -10.37 7.31
N PRO A 430 8.07 -10.36 8.56
CA PRO A 430 7.22 -10.65 9.72
C PRO A 430 5.97 -9.74 9.80
N ASN A 431 6.13 -8.45 9.53
CA ASN A 431 5.03 -7.48 9.65
C ASN A 431 4.03 -7.61 8.49
N MET A 432 4.48 -7.91 7.26
CA MET A 432 3.59 -8.27 6.15
C MET A 432 2.76 -9.52 6.50
N LEU A 433 3.40 -10.59 6.99
CA LEU A 433 2.70 -11.80 7.41
C LEU A 433 1.71 -11.53 8.54
N LEU A 434 2.08 -10.73 9.54
CA LEU A 434 1.17 -10.37 10.64
C LEU A 434 -0.04 -9.57 10.15
N LYS A 435 0.16 -8.61 9.26
CA LYS A 435 -0.90 -7.81 8.64
C LYS A 435 -1.96 -8.71 7.98
N TYR A 436 -1.52 -9.62 7.13
CA TYR A 436 -2.43 -10.55 6.44
C TYR A 436 -3.03 -11.59 7.40
N PHE A 437 -2.32 -11.99 8.45
CA PHE A 437 -2.90 -12.81 9.52
C PHE A 437 -4.06 -12.10 10.21
N ILE A 438 -3.89 -10.84 10.61
CA ILE A 438 -4.91 -10.06 11.30
C ILE A 438 -6.15 -9.92 10.41
N THR A 439 -6.00 -9.49 9.17
CA THR A 439 -7.14 -9.23 8.27
C THR A 439 -7.90 -10.50 7.92
N THR A 440 -7.22 -11.58 7.58
CA THR A 440 -7.88 -12.85 7.22
C THR A 440 -8.50 -13.56 8.43
N LYS A 441 -7.87 -13.47 9.61
CA LYS A 441 -8.42 -13.98 10.86
C LYS A 441 -9.66 -13.19 11.30
N ALA A 442 -9.59 -11.86 11.23
CA ALA A 442 -10.70 -10.96 11.53
C ALA A 442 -11.90 -11.23 10.59
N LEU A 443 -11.65 -11.36 9.29
CA LEU A 443 -12.69 -11.70 8.32
C LEU A 443 -13.35 -13.04 8.64
N LYS A 444 -12.56 -14.08 8.97
CA LYS A 444 -13.10 -15.38 9.38
C LYS A 444 -14.00 -15.26 10.59
N LEU A 445 -13.58 -14.53 11.63
CA LEU A 445 -14.37 -14.28 12.83
C LEU A 445 -15.68 -13.52 12.52
N ALA A 446 -15.60 -12.46 11.72
CA ALA A 446 -16.77 -11.67 11.34
C ALA A 446 -17.82 -12.49 10.54
N LYS A 447 -17.38 -13.48 9.74
CA LYS A 447 -18.27 -14.40 9.01
C LYS A 447 -18.97 -15.43 9.91
N THR A 448 -18.37 -15.79 11.05
CA THR A 448 -18.95 -16.76 11.98
C THR A 448 -19.86 -16.11 13.04
N SER A 449 -19.79 -14.79 13.18
CA SER A 449 -20.60 -14.01 14.16
C SER A 449 -21.81 -13.32 13.52
N SER A 450 -22.04 -13.56 12.22
CA SER A 450 -23.13 -12.94 11.42
C SER A 450 -24.37 -13.82 11.37
#